data_ada8a0193bed7a80c64a73eb7ea8114e
#
_entry.id   ada8a0193bed7a80c64a73eb7ea8114e
#
_cell.length_a   1.000
_cell.length_b   1.000
_cell.length_c   1.000
_cell.angle_alpha   90.00
_cell.angle_beta   90.00
_cell.angle_gamma   90.00
#
_symmetry.space_group_name_H-M   'P 1'
#
loop_
_entity.id
_entity.type
_entity.pdbx_description
1 polymer ?
#
loop_
_entity_poly.entity_id
_entity_poly.type
_entity_poly.pdbx_seq_one_letter_code
_entity_poly.pdbx_strand_id
1 'polypeptide(L)'
;MKQSKHIGRTGPLLTRTGLVAAFLATAGVVAVERSAHADGIVRCWGYNAQGQCNPPADLGPCSSVAGGLYHTIALRSDSGVRCWGWNNYGQCNPPADLGACASVAGGEYHTVALRNDGGVRCWGRNNYGQCYTPADLGTCSAVAAGAYHTIALRIDGGVRCWGYNGVGQCNPPADLGPCSSIAGGGLHTIALRIDGGIRCWGAGLTNTGSFPNYGQSNPPADLGPCSSVAGGYYHTIAIEEACPRCPSSLTGNCIVNGADLGILLNAWGSCPAGTTGCTGDINDDGVVNGADLGTLLGAWGTCPN
;
A
#
# COMPACT_ATOMS: atom_id res chain seq x y z
N MET A 1 52.53 39.63 16.08
CA MET A 1 51.89 39.78 14.76
C MET A 1 51.96 38.47 13.99
N LYS A 2 50.90 37.67 13.96
CA LYS A 2 50.77 36.50 13.08
C LYS A 2 49.40 36.56 12.42
N GLN A 3 49.42 36.77 11.12
CA GLN A 3 48.21 36.79 10.26
C GLN A 3 47.72 35.38 10.04
N SER A 4 46.44 35.14 10.29
CA SER A 4 45.70 33.93 9.98
C SER A 4 45.06 34.07 8.57
N LYS A 5 45.45 33.19 7.63
CA LYS A 5 44.85 33.06 6.31
C LYS A 5 43.56 32.27 6.37
N HIS A 6 42.44 32.89 6.04
CA HIS A 6 41.21 32.21 5.74
C HIS A 6 41.28 31.61 4.33
N ILE A 7 41.07 30.29 4.25
CA ILE A 7 40.88 29.58 2.98
C ILE A 7 39.41 29.30 2.85
N GLY A 8 38.74 30.03 1.93
CA GLY A 8 37.36 29.78 1.52
C GLY A 8 37.28 28.52 0.65
N ARG A 9 36.47 27.56 1.05
CA ARG A 9 36.06 26.43 0.20
C ARG A 9 34.72 26.80 -0.44
N THR A 10 34.75 27.10 -1.74
CA THR A 10 33.57 27.15 -2.60
C THR A 10 33.32 25.74 -3.13
N GLY A 11 32.24 25.07 -2.66
CA GLY A 11 31.71 23.86 -3.25
C GLY A 11 30.72 24.20 -4.37
N PRO A 12 30.60 23.39 -5.42
CA PRO A 12 29.73 23.69 -6.55
C PRO A 12 28.25 23.51 -6.19
N LEU A 13 27.43 24.51 -6.56
CA LEU A 13 25.97 24.46 -6.57
C LEU A 13 25.51 23.41 -7.58
N LEU A 14 24.86 22.35 -7.13
CA LEU A 14 24.12 21.42 -7.98
C LEU A 14 22.75 22.05 -8.31
N THR A 15 22.62 22.54 -9.53
CA THR A 15 21.35 22.98 -10.12
C THR A 15 20.46 21.74 -10.37
N ARG A 16 19.31 21.72 -9.72
CA ARG A 16 18.23 20.76 -10.05
C ARG A 16 17.62 21.18 -11.39
N THR A 17 17.94 20.51 -12.46
CA THR A 17 17.19 20.55 -13.72
C THR A 17 16.05 19.55 -13.62
N GLY A 18 14.81 20.08 -13.53
CA GLY A 18 13.60 19.30 -13.64
C GLY A 18 13.44 18.79 -15.08
N LEU A 19 13.41 17.49 -15.27
CA LEU A 19 13.06 16.85 -16.54
C LEU A 19 11.55 16.66 -16.57
N VAL A 20 10.86 17.45 -17.43
CA VAL A 20 9.46 17.22 -17.79
C VAL A 20 9.45 16.09 -18.81
N ALA A 21 8.98 14.91 -18.44
CA ALA A 21 8.75 13.82 -19.37
C ALA A 21 7.37 13.99 -20.02
N ALA A 22 7.36 14.17 -21.34
CA ALA A 22 6.16 14.19 -22.16
C ALA A 22 5.62 12.75 -22.32
N PHE A 23 4.37 12.53 -21.98
CA PHE A 23 3.66 11.27 -22.20
C PHE A 23 3.34 11.09 -23.67
N LEU A 24 3.94 10.12 -24.34
CA LEU A 24 3.48 9.51 -25.56
C LEU A 24 2.85 8.16 -25.21
N ALA A 25 1.53 8.06 -25.39
CA ALA A 25 0.79 6.82 -25.17
C ALA A 25 1.08 5.81 -26.28
N THR A 26 1.88 4.79 -25.98
CA THR A 26 1.91 3.53 -26.73
C THR A 26 1.71 2.42 -25.72
N ALA A 27 0.84 1.45 -26.06
CA ALA A 27 0.56 0.28 -25.25
C ALA A 27 1.88 -0.44 -24.91
N GLY A 28 2.37 -0.24 -23.69
CA GLY A 28 3.63 -0.78 -23.21
C GLY A 28 3.49 -1.01 -21.71
N VAL A 29 3.88 -2.21 -21.31
CA VAL A 29 4.15 -2.67 -19.95
C VAL A 29 4.52 -1.47 -19.07
N VAL A 30 3.70 -1.19 -18.04
CA VAL A 30 4.08 -0.26 -16.98
C VAL A 30 5.21 -0.95 -16.22
N ALA A 31 6.44 -0.66 -16.63
CA ALA A 31 7.60 -0.89 -15.79
C ALA A 31 7.39 0.01 -14.57
N VAL A 32 7.09 -0.57 -13.43
CA VAL A 32 7.27 0.09 -12.14
C VAL A 32 8.74 0.45 -12.12
N GLU A 33 9.06 1.73 -12.40
CA GLU A 33 10.40 2.22 -12.17
C GLU A 33 10.69 2.00 -10.68
N ARG A 34 11.47 0.97 -10.40
CA ARG A 34 12.11 0.85 -9.09
C ARG A 34 12.92 2.12 -8.95
N SER A 35 12.46 3.06 -8.12
CA SER A 35 13.35 4.12 -7.67
C SER A 35 14.61 3.41 -7.18
N ALA A 36 15.76 3.83 -7.68
CA ALA A 36 17.05 3.27 -7.30
C ALA A 36 17.27 3.53 -5.80
N HIS A 37 16.65 2.69 -4.97
CA HIS A 37 17.04 2.56 -3.58
C HIS A 37 18.40 1.87 -3.63
N ALA A 38 19.41 2.53 -3.09
CA ALA A 38 20.70 1.91 -2.87
C ALA A 38 20.47 0.61 -2.09
N ASP A 39 20.91 -0.52 -2.64
CA ASP A 39 20.83 -1.81 -2.01
C ASP A 39 21.40 -1.74 -0.59
N GLY A 40 20.59 -2.13 0.41
CA GLY A 40 20.89 -1.88 1.81
C GLY A 40 21.27 -3.13 2.58
N ILE A 41 21.84 -2.89 3.77
CA ILE A 41 22.10 -3.94 4.76
C ILE A 41 20.83 -4.08 5.63
N VAL A 42 20.35 -5.31 5.81
CA VAL A 42 19.20 -5.58 6.66
C VAL A 42 19.53 -5.37 8.13
N ARG A 43 18.71 -4.60 8.82
CA ARG A 43 18.73 -4.43 10.28
C ARG A 43 17.39 -4.90 10.84
N CYS A 44 17.42 -5.68 11.90
CA CYS A 44 16.24 -6.20 12.58
C CYS A 44 16.41 -6.02 14.09
N TRP A 45 15.32 -5.69 14.78
CA TRP A 45 15.29 -5.54 16.23
C TRP A 45 13.91 -5.94 16.79
N GLY A 46 13.82 -6.14 18.09
CA GLY A 46 12.62 -6.57 18.79
C GLY A 46 12.72 -8.01 19.25
N TYR A 47 11.58 -8.73 19.24
CA TYR A 47 11.53 -10.13 19.68
C TYR A 47 12.42 -11.00 18.79
N ASN A 48 13.31 -11.80 19.41
CA ASN A 48 14.34 -12.56 18.70
C ASN A 48 14.57 -13.98 19.28
N ALA A 49 13.58 -14.52 19.98
CA ALA A 49 13.73 -15.87 20.58
C ALA A 49 13.90 -17.00 19.55
N GLN A 50 13.55 -16.74 18.31
CA GLN A 50 13.69 -17.70 17.20
C GLN A 50 14.85 -17.34 16.24
N GLY A 51 15.65 -16.33 16.57
CA GLY A 51 16.74 -15.85 15.71
C GLY A 51 16.28 -15.04 14.49
N GLN A 52 15.00 -14.62 14.47
CA GLN A 52 14.44 -13.86 13.33
C GLN A 52 15.07 -12.48 13.13
N CYS A 53 15.75 -11.94 14.14
CA CYS A 53 16.52 -10.70 14.04
C CYS A 53 18.04 -10.93 13.90
N ASN A 54 18.47 -12.13 13.58
CA ASN A 54 19.88 -12.47 13.33
C ASN A 54 20.11 -12.69 11.83
N PRO A 55 20.28 -11.63 11.01
CA PRO A 55 20.54 -11.81 9.59
C PRO A 55 21.82 -12.63 9.37
N PRO A 56 21.85 -13.55 8.39
CA PRO A 56 23.05 -14.31 8.05
C PRO A 56 24.22 -13.39 7.71
N ALA A 57 25.43 -13.73 8.13
CA ALA A 57 26.62 -12.92 7.88
C ALA A 57 26.94 -12.80 6.38
N ASP A 58 26.53 -13.78 5.57
CA ASP A 58 26.69 -13.88 4.12
C ASP A 58 25.45 -13.37 3.34
N LEU A 59 24.54 -12.65 3.99
CA LEU A 59 23.29 -12.21 3.35
C LEU A 59 23.52 -11.32 2.12
N GLY A 60 24.51 -10.43 2.19
CA GLY A 60 24.78 -9.44 1.15
C GLY A 60 23.73 -8.33 1.09
N PRO A 61 23.82 -7.46 0.07
CA PRO A 61 22.87 -6.37 -0.11
C PRO A 61 21.49 -6.87 -0.51
N CYS A 62 20.44 -6.18 -0.03
CA CYS A 62 19.04 -6.54 -0.25
C CYS A 62 18.25 -5.37 -0.80
N SER A 63 17.30 -5.67 -1.70
CA SER A 63 16.39 -4.71 -2.32
C SER A 63 15.05 -4.62 -1.58
N SER A 64 14.67 -5.66 -0.83
CA SER A 64 13.40 -5.69 -0.08
C SER A 64 13.46 -6.68 1.08
N VAL A 65 12.59 -6.48 2.05
CA VAL A 65 12.38 -7.37 3.19
C VAL A 65 10.90 -7.60 3.46
N ALA A 66 10.57 -8.75 4.03
CA ALA A 66 9.25 -9.06 4.55
C ALA A 66 9.37 -9.81 5.87
N GLY A 67 8.38 -9.67 6.74
CA GLY A 67 8.30 -10.41 8.00
C GLY A 67 7.17 -11.43 7.96
N GLY A 68 7.43 -12.63 8.52
CA GLY A 68 6.38 -13.50 9.04
C GLY A 68 6.24 -13.32 10.54
N LEU A 69 5.51 -14.22 11.22
CA LEU A 69 5.35 -14.11 12.67
C LEU A 69 6.69 -14.28 13.41
N TYR A 70 7.50 -15.27 13.02
CA TYR A 70 8.77 -15.61 13.66
C TYR A 70 9.90 -15.85 12.66
N HIS A 71 9.76 -15.41 11.43
CA HIS A 71 10.82 -15.51 10.42
C HIS A 71 10.93 -14.23 9.62
N THR A 72 12.09 -13.99 9.09
CA THR A 72 12.41 -12.84 8.26
C THR A 72 12.81 -13.31 6.87
N ILE A 73 12.36 -12.60 5.87
CA ILE A 73 12.60 -12.88 4.45
C ILE A 73 13.29 -11.67 3.86
N ALA A 74 14.34 -11.88 3.11
CA ALA A 74 14.99 -10.83 2.35
C ALA A 74 15.06 -11.22 0.87
N LEU A 75 14.72 -10.29 0.02
CA LEU A 75 15.02 -10.32 -1.39
C LEU A 75 16.36 -9.62 -1.60
N ARG A 76 17.34 -10.36 -2.05
CA ARG A 76 18.68 -9.84 -2.34
C ARG A 76 18.69 -9.05 -3.65
N SER A 77 19.68 -8.20 -3.81
CA SER A 77 19.87 -7.40 -5.03
C SER A 77 20.11 -8.25 -6.28
N ASP A 78 20.59 -9.47 -6.11
CA ASP A 78 20.76 -10.47 -7.18
C ASP A 78 19.46 -11.25 -7.49
N SER A 79 18.32 -10.81 -6.94
CA SER A 79 17.01 -11.46 -7.04
C SER A 79 16.89 -12.81 -6.30
N GLY A 80 17.87 -13.20 -5.52
CA GLY A 80 17.83 -14.37 -4.65
C GLY A 80 17.03 -14.12 -3.38
N VAL A 81 16.37 -15.14 -2.85
CA VAL A 81 15.61 -15.08 -1.60
C VAL A 81 16.37 -15.75 -0.47
N ARG A 82 16.46 -15.08 0.68
CA ARG A 82 16.99 -15.64 1.93
C ARG A 82 15.96 -15.51 3.03
N CYS A 83 15.82 -16.55 3.83
CA CYS A 83 14.95 -16.57 5.00
C CYS A 83 15.71 -17.06 6.23
N TRP A 84 15.36 -16.56 7.40
CA TRP A 84 15.91 -17.02 8.69
C TRP A 84 14.92 -16.81 9.84
N GLY A 85 15.21 -17.41 10.98
CA GLY A 85 14.32 -17.46 12.14
C GLY A 85 13.67 -18.81 12.28
N TRP A 86 12.42 -18.84 12.76
CA TRP A 86 11.64 -20.09 12.94
C TRP A 86 11.48 -20.83 11.62
N ASN A 87 11.73 -22.17 11.64
CA ASN A 87 11.71 -22.97 10.43
C ASN A 87 11.08 -24.37 10.59
N ASN A 88 10.26 -24.58 11.61
CA ASN A 88 9.69 -25.93 11.86
C ASN A 88 8.72 -26.42 10.79
N TYR A 89 8.20 -25.52 9.97
CA TYR A 89 7.37 -25.84 8.81
C TYR A 89 8.12 -25.76 7.47
N GLY A 90 9.44 -25.49 7.50
CA GLY A 90 10.23 -25.29 6.29
C GLY A 90 10.04 -23.93 5.63
N GLN A 91 9.45 -22.95 6.34
CA GLN A 91 9.19 -21.61 5.79
C GLN A 91 10.46 -20.82 5.46
N CYS A 92 11.62 -21.24 5.99
CA CYS A 92 12.92 -20.67 5.64
C CYS A 92 13.71 -21.57 4.65
N ASN A 93 13.08 -22.56 4.04
CA ASN A 93 13.71 -23.44 3.06
C ASN A 93 13.17 -23.13 1.65
N PRO A 94 13.70 -22.12 0.95
CA PRO A 94 13.24 -21.82 -0.40
C PRO A 94 13.46 -23.02 -1.32
N PRO A 95 12.52 -23.32 -2.24
CA PRO A 95 12.67 -24.39 -3.21
C PRO A 95 13.96 -24.22 -4.05
N ALA A 96 14.62 -25.31 -4.37
CA ALA A 96 15.85 -25.30 -5.15
C ALA A 96 15.64 -24.72 -6.57
N ASP A 97 14.42 -24.86 -7.10
CA ASP A 97 13.99 -24.35 -8.42
C ASP A 97 13.29 -23.00 -8.36
N LEU A 98 13.43 -22.26 -7.25
CA LEU A 98 12.74 -20.98 -7.06
C LEU A 98 13.04 -19.97 -8.18
N GLY A 99 14.30 -19.89 -8.60
CA GLY A 99 14.75 -18.92 -9.60
C GLY A 99 14.80 -17.49 -9.05
N ALA A 100 14.98 -16.54 -9.97
CA ALA A 100 15.06 -15.12 -9.63
C ALA A 100 13.69 -14.55 -9.28
N CYS A 101 13.61 -13.74 -8.21
CA CYS A 101 12.38 -13.20 -7.67
C CYS A 101 12.33 -11.66 -7.76
N ALA A 102 11.11 -11.13 -7.92
CA ALA A 102 10.78 -9.72 -7.99
C ALA A 102 10.27 -9.16 -6.65
N SER A 103 9.56 -9.99 -5.87
CA SER A 103 9.07 -9.61 -4.54
C SER A 103 8.86 -10.82 -3.63
N VAL A 104 8.74 -10.55 -2.33
CA VAL A 104 8.50 -11.54 -1.30
C VAL A 104 7.44 -11.07 -0.31
N ALA A 105 6.70 -12.01 0.26
CA ALA A 105 5.74 -11.76 1.35
C ALA A 105 5.82 -12.87 2.39
N GLY A 106 5.56 -12.53 3.65
CA GLY A 106 5.52 -13.48 4.76
C GLY A 106 4.13 -13.58 5.36
N GLY A 107 3.62 -14.79 5.43
CA GLY A 107 2.49 -15.10 6.29
C GLY A 107 2.94 -15.48 7.70
N GLU A 108 2.04 -16.01 8.53
CA GLU A 108 2.41 -16.39 9.89
C GLU A 108 3.52 -17.44 9.89
N TYR A 109 3.37 -18.51 9.09
CA TYR A 109 4.32 -19.63 9.01
C TYR A 109 4.57 -20.09 7.57
N HIS A 110 4.34 -19.24 6.57
CA HIS A 110 4.65 -19.53 5.17
C HIS A 110 5.30 -18.34 4.50
N THR A 111 6.01 -18.61 3.45
CA THR A 111 6.72 -17.61 2.64
C THR A 111 6.20 -17.67 1.22
N VAL A 112 6.00 -16.50 0.62
CA VAL A 112 5.55 -16.34 -0.75
C VAL A 112 6.58 -15.54 -1.52
N ALA A 113 6.89 -15.94 -2.73
CA ALA A 113 7.74 -15.19 -3.65
C ALA A 113 7.06 -15.06 -5.00
N LEU A 114 7.13 -13.87 -5.56
CA LEU A 114 6.84 -13.59 -6.96
C LEU A 114 8.15 -13.69 -7.75
N ARG A 115 8.18 -14.56 -8.72
CA ARG A 115 9.31 -14.71 -9.64
C ARG A 115 9.32 -13.58 -10.69
N ASN A 116 10.46 -13.36 -11.30
CA ASN A 116 10.61 -12.36 -12.37
C ASN A 116 9.77 -12.69 -13.63
N ASP A 117 9.41 -13.95 -13.81
CA ASP A 117 8.51 -14.39 -14.89
C ASP A 117 7.01 -14.24 -14.55
N GLY A 118 6.69 -13.68 -13.38
CA GLY A 118 5.34 -13.51 -12.85
C GLY A 118 4.74 -14.77 -12.23
N GLY A 119 5.49 -15.86 -12.14
CA GLY A 119 5.09 -17.06 -11.43
C GLY A 119 5.14 -16.89 -9.91
N VAL A 120 4.21 -17.50 -9.20
CA VAL A 120 4.17 -17.47 -7.72
C VAL A 120 4.67 -18.78 -7.15
N ARG A 121 5.54 -18.70 -6.14
CA ARG A 121 5.99 -19.83 -5.33
C ARG A 121 5.65 -19.57 -3.87
N CYS A 122 5.20 -20.63 -3.18
CA CYS A 122 4.90 -20.59 -1.76
C CYS A 122 5.45 -21.83 -1.08
N TRP A 123 5.98 -21.68 0.13
CA TRP A 123 6.49 -22.79 0.93
C TRP A 123 6.34 -22.52 2.43
N GLY A 124 6.52 -23.55 3.23
CA GLY A 124 6.29 -23.51 4.66
C GLY A 124 5.00 -24.23 5.04
N ARG A 125 4.31 -23.75 6.08
CA ARG A 125 3.05 -24.34 6.55
C ARG A 125 1.99 -24.33 5.44
N ASN A 126 1.31 -25.49 5.29
CA ASN A 126 0.31 -25.65 4.22
C ASN A 126 -0.96 -26.40 4.68
N ASN A 127 -1.28 -26.33 5.99
CA ASN A 127 -2.41 -27.07 6.56
C ASN A 127 -3.77 -26.61 6.03
N TYR A 128 -3.84 -25.41 5.49
CA TYR A 128 -5.05 -24.83 4.91
C TYR A 128 -4.97 -24.70 3.38
N GLY A 129 -3.92 -25.23 2.75
CA GLY A 129 -3.71 -25.10 1.31
C GLY A 129 -3.13 -23.73 0.90
N GLN A 130 -2.60 -22.96 1.84
CA GLN A 130 -2.05 -21.62 1.56
C GLN A 130 -0.84 -21.63 0.62
N CYS A 131 -0.19 -22.78 0.44
CA CYS A 131 0.89 -22.97 -0.53
C CYS A 131 0.48 -23.81 -1.75
N TYR A 132 -0.80 -24.12 -1.93
CA TYR A 132 -1.30 -24.74 -3.16
C TYR A 132 -1.66 -23.67 -4.19
N THR A 133 -0.66 -23.20 -4.91
CA THR A 133 -0.87 -22.21 -5.98
C THR A 133 -1.87 -22.74 -7.01
N PRO A 134 -2.96 -22.00 -7.30
CA PRO A 134 -3.94 -22.40 -8.30
C PRO A 134 -3.31 -22.60 -9.69
N ALA A 135 -3.66 -23.70 -10.38
CA ALA A 135 -3.09 -24.00 -11.70
C ALA A 135 -3.48 -22.95 -12.76
N ASP A 136 -4.61 -22.27 -12.57
CA ASP A 136 -5.16 -21.23 -13.44
C ASP A 136 -4.81 -19.80 -12.99
N LEU A 137 -3.82 -19.64 -12.08
CA LEU A 137 -3.46 -18.35 -11.51
C LEU A 137 -3.03 -17.34 -12.59
N GLY A 138 -2.28 -17.80 -13.58
CA GLY A 138 -1.69 -16.94 -14.61
C GLY A 138 -0.52 -16.11 -14.09
N THR A 139 -0.12 -15.14 -14.89
CA THR A 139 1.00 -14.23 -14.56
C THR A 139 0.56 -13.17 -13.56
N CYS A 140 1.38 -12.96 -12.53
CA CYS A 140 1.11 -12.02 -11.44
C CYS A 140 2.10 -10.85 -11.45
N SER A 141 1.63 -9.69 -10.95
CA SER A 141 2.39 -8.46 -10.77
C SER A 141 2.77 -8.22 -9.30
N ALA A 142 2.02 -8.79 -8.34
CA ALA A 142 2.32 -8.67 -6.92
C ALA A 142 1.86 -9.91 -6.13
N VAL A 143 2.46 -10.11 -4.96
CA VAL A 143 2.03 -11.09 -3.97
C VAL A 143 1.94 -10.45 -2.59
N ALA A 144 0.99 -10.94 -1.80
CA ALA A 144 0.85 -10.62 -0.38
C ALA A 144 0.46 -11.89 0.39
N ALA A 145 0.58 -11.85 1.70
CA ALA A 145 0.17 -12.95 2.56
C ALA A 145 -0.59 -12.43 3.77
N GLY A 146 -1.63 -13.11 4.16
CA GLY A 146 -2.21 -12.99 5.49
C GLY A 146 -1.65 -14.05 6.42
N ALA A 147 -2.23 -14.23 7.62
CA ALA A 147 -1.72 -15.23 8.55
C ALA A 147 -1.71 -16.64 7.94
N TYR A 148 -2.82 -17.03 7.30
CA TYR A 148 -3.04 -18.40 6.80
C TYR A 148 -3.56 -18.43 5.35
N HIS A 149 -3.45 -17.34 4.60
CA HIS A 149 -3.86 -17.27 3.20
C HIS A 149 -2.83 -16.51 2.37
N THR A 150 -2.83 -16.78 1.09
CA THR A 150 -1.94 -16.16 0.10
C THR A 150 -2.78 -15.36 -0.89
N ILE A 151 -2.27 -14.22 -1.29
CA ILE A 151 -2.94 -13.29 -2.18
C ILE A 151 -2.00 -12.99 -3.34
N ALA A 152 -2.53 -13.00 -4.55
CA ALA A 152 -1.80 -12.60 -5.74
C ALA A 152 -2.61 -11.59 -6.56
N LEU A 153 -1.93 -10.57 -7.04
CA LEU A 153 -2.46 -9.63 -8.01
C LEU A 153 -1.97 -10.05 -9.39
N ARG A 154 -2.90 -10.32 -10.29
CA ARG A 154 -2.60 -10.67 -11.68
C ARG A 154 -2.26 -9.42 -12.48
N ILE A 155 -1.59 -9.59 -13.59
CA ILE A 155 -1.23 -8.49 -14.51
C ILE A 155 -2.46 -7.80 -15.13
N ASP A 156 -3.63 -8.47 -15.14
CA ASP A 156 -4.91 -7.91 -15.60
C ASP A 156 -5.66 -7.14 -14.51
N GLY A 157 -5.05 -6.97 -13.32
CA GLY A 157 -5.65 -6.33 -12.14
C GLY A 157 -6.56 -7.24 -11.32
N GLY A 158 -6.76 -8.49 -11.74
CA GLY A 158 -7.56 -9.45 -10.99
C GLY A 158 -6.86 -9.93 -9.71
N VAL A 159 -7.60 -10.07 -8.62
CA VAL A 159 -7.09 -10.58 -7.35
C VAL A 159 -7.47 -12.04 -7.16
N ARG A 160 -6.49 -12.87 -6.78
CA ARG A 160 -6.70 -14.28 -6.40
C ARG A 160 -6.23 -14.51 -4.98
N CYS A 161 -7.03 -15.22 -4.20
CA CYS A 161 -6.70 -15.63 -2.84
C CYS A 161 -6.89 -17.13 -2.67
N TRP A 162 -6.06 -17.74 -1.85
CA TRP A 162 -6.19 -19.16 -1.50
C TRP A 162 -5.59 -19.43 -0.11
N GLY A 163 -5.94 -20.58 0.46
CA GLY A 163 -5.58 -20.96 1.82
C GLY A 163 -6.79 -20.96 2.74
N TYR A 164 -6.58 -20.59 4.00
CA TYR A 164 -7.68 -20.51 4.96
C TYR A 164 -8.75 -19.51 4.52
N ASN A 165 -10.01 -19.95 4.57
CA ASN A 165 -11.16 -19.16 4.13
C ASN A 165 -12.35 -19.24 5.11
N GLY A 166 -12.09 -19.52 6.39
CA GLY A 166 -13.14 -19.73 7.39
C GLY A 166 -13.99 -18.48 7.71
N VAL A 167 -13.51 -17.28 7.33
CA VAL A 167 -14.25 -16.01 7.50
C VAL A 167 -14.42 -15.26 6.16
N GLY A 168 -14.22 -15.95 5.02
CA GLY A 168 -14.43 -15.39 3.69
C GLY A 168 -13.27 -14.54 3.16
N GLN A 169 -12.08 -14.60 3.76
CA GLN A 169 -10.92 -13.80 3.36
C GLN A 169 -10.36 -14.15 1.98
N CYS A 170 -10.73 -15.32 1.43
CA CYS A 170 -10.39 -15.70 0.06
C CYS A 170 -11.58 -15.58 -0.92
N ASN A 171 -12.62 -14.85 -0.56
CA ASN A 171 -13.80 -14.60 -1.41
C ASN A 171 -13.80 -13.14 -1.87
N PRO A 172 -13.06 -12.75 -2.91
CA PRO A 172 -13.08 -11.38 -3.41
C PRO A 172 -14.51 -10.99 -3.83
N PRO A 173 -14.95 -9.75 -3.55
CA PRO A 173 -16.25 -9.27 -4.00
C PRO A 173 -16.41 -9.37 -5.53
N ALA A 174 -17.61 -9.73 -6.00
CA ALA A 174 -17.88 -9.87 -7.44
C ALA A 174 -17.72 -8.54 -8.21
N ASP A 175 -17.90 -7.40 -7.53
CA ASP A 175 -17.77 -6.04 -8.05
C ASP A 175 -16.40 -5.41 -7.77
N LEU A 176 -15.38 -6.22 -7.41
CA LEU A 176 -14.07 -5.70 -7.02
C LEU A 176 -13.43 -4.82 -8.10
N GLY A 177 -13.60 -5.20 -9.37
CA GLY A 177 -12.93 -4.51 -10.47
C GLY A 177 -11.40 -4.69 -10.47
N PRO A 178 -10.68 -4.03 -11.40
CA PRO A 178 -9.23 -4.14 -11.48
C PRO A 178 -8.56 -3.38 -10.32
N CYS A 179 -7.48 -3.98 -9.80
CA CYS A 179 -6.72 -3.48 -8.67
C CYS A 179 -5.28 -3.12 -9.06
N SER A 180 -4.71 -2.15 -8.36
CA SER A 180 -3.33 -1.68 -8.49
C SER A 180 -2.41 -2.21 -7.38
N SER A 181 -2.99 -2.57 -6.21
CA SER A 181 -2.22 -3.10 -5.07
C SER A 181 -3.06 -4.03 -4.21
N ILE A 182 -2.38 -4.88 -3.45
CA ILE A 182 -2.98 -5.83 -2.50
C ILE A 182 -2.20 -5.86 -1.19
N ALA A 183 -2.89 -6.14 -0.10
CA ALA A 183 -2.28 -6.41 1.19
C ALA A 183 -3.06 -7.51 1.94
N GLY A 184 -2.38 -8.21 2.83
CA GLY A 184 -2.99 -9.19 3.73
C GLY A 184 -2.97 -8.71 5.17
N GLY A 185 -4.05 -8.89 5.88
CA GLY A 185 -4.07 -8.84 7.33
C GLY A 185 -4.11 -10.24 7.94
N GLY A 186 -4.32 -10.36 9.25
CA GLY A 186 -4.38 -11.68 9.87
C GLY A 186 -5.41 -12.59 9.21
N LEU A 187 -6.67 -12.17 9.16
CA LEU A 187 -7.80 -12.91 8.60
C LEU A 187 -8.65 -12.06 7.65
N HIS A 188 -8.07 -11.05 7.00
CA HIS A 188 -8.74 -10.24 6.00
C HIS A 188 -7.81 -9.92 4.83
N THR A 189 -8.39 -9.59 3.71
CA THR A 189 -7.68 -9.20 2.47
C THR A 189 -8.07 -7.78 2.11
N ILE A 190 -7.11 -7.04 1.61
CA ILE A 190 -7.24 -5.63 1.23
C ILE A 190 -6.81 -5.52 -0.23
N ALA A 191 -7.59 -4.81 -1.03
CA ALA A 191 -7.22 -4.45 -2.39
C ALA A 191 -7.44 -2.96 -2.61
N LEU A 192 -6.46 -2.33 -3.22
CA LEU A 192 -6.53 -0.98 -3.75
C LEU A 192 -6.89 -1.08 -5.23
N ARG A 193 -7.99 -0.49 -5.62
CA ARG A 193 -8.46 -0.44 -7.01
C ARG A 193 -7.67 0.60 -7.80
N ILE A 194 -7.70 0.50 -9.12
CA ILE A 194 -7.04 1.46 -10.01
C ILE A 194 -7.66 2.87 -9.94
N ASP A 195 -8.90 3.00 -9.44
CA ASP A 195 -9.59 4.27 -9.21
C ASP A 195 -9.32 4.86 -7.81
N GLY A 196 -8.38 4.29 -7.06
CA GLY A 196 -8.04 4.70 -5.69
C GLY A 196 -8.99 4.15 -4.62
N GLY A 197 -10.09 3.51 -4.98
CA GLY A 197 -11.04 2.93 -4.03
C GLY A 197 -10.46 1.70 -3.31
N ILE A 198 -10.78 1.55 -2.02
CA ILE A 198 -10.35 0.40 -1.23
C ILE A 198 -11.51 -0.60 -1.10
N ARG A 199 -11.17 -1.88 -1.21
CA ARG A 199 -12.05 -3.00 -0.85
C ARG A 199 -11.35 -3.90 0.15
N CYS A 200 -12.07 -4.23 1.22
CA CYS A 200 -11.60 -5.18 2.23
C CYS A 200 -12.65 -6.29 2.40
N TRP A 201 -12.20 -7.51 2.65
CA TRP A 201 -13.09 -8.64 2.88
C TRP A 201 -12.44 -9.66 3.80
N GLY A 202 -13.26 -10.56 4.37
CA GLY A 202 -12.86 -11.51 5.40
C GLY A 202 -13.35 -11.08 6.77
N ALA A 203 -12.53 -11.25 7.79
CA ALA A 203 -12.89 -10.84 9.14
C ALA A 203 -13.07 -9.33 9.25
N GLY A 204 -14.01 -8.89 10.09
CA GLY A 204 -14.20 -7.47 10.42
C GLY A 204 -15.09 -6.69 9.48
N LEU A 205 -15.99 -7.33 8.75
CA LEU A 205 -17.10 -6.65 8.06
C LEU A 205 -18.06 -5.95 9.04
N THR A 206 -18.10 -6.44 10.28
CA THR A 206 -18.78 -5.80 11.40
C THR A 206 -17.80 -5.58 12.54
N ASN A 207 -17.98 -4.53 13.31
CA ASN A 207 -17.20 -4.31 14.53
C ASN A 207 -17.97 -4.82 15.74
N THR A 208 -17.59 -6.00 16.25
CA THR A 208 -18.19 -6.57 17.48
C THR A 208 -17.32 -6.29 18.71
N GLY A 209 -16.15 -5.63 18.54
CA GLY A 209 -15.19 -5.41 19.62
C GLY A 209 -14.45 -6.67 20.08
N SER A 210 -14.63 -7.82 19.40
CA SER A 210 -14.01 -9.09 19.76
C SER A 210 -13.50 -9.85 18.54
N PHE A 211 -12.54 -10.76 18.78
CA PHE A 211 -11.97 -11.61 17.74
C PHE A 211 -13.04 -12.41 16.99
N PRO A 212 -12.97 -12.50 15.67
CA PRO A 212 -12.00 -11.85 14.78
C PRO A 212 -12.47 -10.50 14.19
N ASN A 213 -13.57 -9.91 14.69
CA ASN A 213 -14.32 -8.83 14.05
C ASN A 213 -14.14 -7.49 14.78
N TYR A 214 -13.10 -6.75 14.41
CA TYR A 214 -12.78 -5.43 14.94
C TYR A 214 -13.08 -4.28 13.95
N GLY A 215 -13.82 -4.55 12.86
CA GLY A 215 -14.13 -3.56 11.84
C GLY A 215 -13.03 -3.36 10.78
N GLN A 216 -12.03 -4.24 10.74
CA GLN A 216 -10.86 -4.09 9.86
C GLN A 216 -11.18 -4.19 8.37
N SER A 217 -12.32 -4.77 8.00
CA SER A 217 -12.80 -4.85 6.61
C SER A 217 -13.93 -3.86 6.33
N ASN A 218 -14.12 -2.86 7.18
CA ASN A 218 -15.13 -1.81 7.03
C ASN A 218 -14.43 -0.44 6.88
N PRO A 219 -14.04 -0.03 5.66
CA PRO A 219 -13.43 1.27 5.43
C PRO A 219 -14.35 2.41 5.90
N PRO A 220 -13.82 3.54 6.37
CA PRO A 220 -14.60 4.74 6.64
C PRO A 220 -15.45 5.16 5.44
N ALA A 221 -16.67 5.59 5.68
CA ALA A 221 -17.60 5.98 4.59
C ALA A 221 -17.17 7.26 3.86
N ASP A 222 -16.33 8.06 4.50
CA ASP A 222 -15.78 9.32 4.00
C ASP A 222 -14.36 9.16 3.44
N LEU A 223 -13.85 7.91 3.33
CA LEU A 223 -12.53 7.65 2.78
C LEU A 223 -12.49 8.01 1.30
N GLY A 224 -11.63 8.95 0.94
CA GLY A 224 -11.34 9.34 -0.44
C GLY A 224 -10.43 8.36 -1.17
N PRO A 225 -10.01 8.72 -2.40
CA PRO A 225 -9.06 7.91 -3.16
C PRO A 225 -7.75 7.72 -2.40
N CYS A 226 -7.20 6.51 -2.49
CA CYS A 226 -5.97 6.14 -1.79
C CYS A 226 -4.86 5.78 -2.77
N SER A 227 -3.61 6.03 -2.35
CA SER A 227 -2.39 5.71 -3.11
C SER A 227 -1.68 4.46 -2.61
N SER A 228 -1.97 4.02 -1.37
CA SER A 228 -1.31 2.87 -0.76
C SER A 228 -2.18 2.21 0.30
N VAL A 229 -1.97 0.90 0.47
CA VAL A 229 -2.64 0.10 1.52
C VAL A 229 -1.66 -0.83 2.20
N ALA A 230 -1.90 -1.09 3.48
CA ALA A 230 -1.19 -2.10 4.26
C ALA A 230 -2.14 -2.78 5.25
N GLY A 231 -1.84 -4.03 5.60
CA GLY A 231 -2.59 -4.79 6.59
C GLY A 231 -1.76 -5.02 7.85
N GLY A 232 -2.31 -4.65 9.00
CA GLY A 232 -1.89 -5.20 10.27
C GLY A 232 -2.70 -6.47 10.58
N TYR A 233 -2.39 -7.14 11.70
CA TYR A 233 -3.08 -8.40 12.01
C TYR A 233 -4.60 -8.19 12.17
N TYR A 234 -5.03 -7.07 12.81
CA TYR A 234 -6.42 -6.75 13.13
C TYR A 234 -6.86 -5.34 12.67
N HIS A 235 -6.11 -4.70 11.79
CA HIS A 235 -6.45 -3.37 11.26
C HIS A 235 -5.99 -3.20 9.83
N THR A 236 -6.59 -2.25 9.14
CA THR A 236 -6.23 -1.81 7.78
C THR A 236 -5.65 -0.41 7.87
N ILE A 237 -4.65 -0.14 7.06
CA ILE A 237 -3.99 1.15 6.94
C ILE A 237 -4.07 1.57 5.48
N ALA A 238 -4.39 2.83 5.23
CA ALA A 238 -4.39 3.42 3.90
C ALA A 238 -3.70 4.79 3.93
N ILE A 239 -3.09 5.15 2.82
CA ILE A 239 -2.69 6.52 2.56
C ILE A 239 -3.74 7.11 1.62
N GLU A 240 -4.56 8.00 2.16
CA GLU A 240 -5.50 8.79 1.39
C GLU A 240 -4.76 9.89 0.64
N GLU A 241 -5.11 10.10 -0.62
CA GLU A 241 -4.52 11.17 -1.41
C GLU A 241 -5.07 12.52 -0.95
N ALA A 242 -4.16 13.43 -0.58
CA ALA A 242 -4.58 14.81 -0.38
C ALA A 242 -5.12 15.38 -1.70
N CYS A 243 -6.26 16.03 -1.65
CA CYS A 243 -6.90 16.62 -2.83
C CYS A 243 -6.50 18.08 -3.03
N PRO A 244 -5.33 18.38 -3.64
CA PRO A 244 -4.83 19.74 -3.74
C PRO A 244 -5.59 20.60 -4.77
N ARG A 245 -6.55 20.01 -5.52
CA ARG A 245 -7.16 20.66 -6.69
C ARG A 245 -8.69 20.70 -6.69
N CYS A 246 -9.33 20.36 -5.59
CA CYS A 246 -10.79 20.45 -5.50
C CYS A 246 -11.21 21.42 -4.40
N PRO A 247 -11.28 22.73 -4.68
CA PRO A 247 -11.67 23.74 -3.69
C PRO A 247 -13.05 23.44 -3.06
N SER A 248 -13.90 22.70 -3.77
CA SER A 248 -15.24 22.31 -3.33
C SER A 248 -15.24 21.12 -2.36
N SER A 249 -14.13 20.35 -2.24
CA SER A 249 -14.01 19.31 -1.22
C SER A 249 -13.49 19.91 0.08
N LEU A 250 -14.40 20.49 0.86
CA LEU A 250 -14.08 21.19 2.11
C LEU A 250 -13.58 20.26 3.22
N THR A 251 -13.89 18.98 3.10
CA THR A 251 -13.34 17.91 3.96
C THR A 251 -11.93 17.48 3.56
N GLY A 252 -11.50 17.83 2.33
CA GLY A 252 -10.18 17.48 1.79
C GLY A 252 -10.05 16.01 1.34
N ASN A 253 -11.15 15.27 1.24
CA ASN A 253 -11.16 13.84 0.90
C ASN A 253 -11.38 13.55 -0.59
N CYS A 254 -11.30 14.56 -1.46
CA CYS A 254 -11.52 14.47 -2.91
C CYS A 254 -12.92 14.04 -3.35
N ILE A 255 -13.87 14.05 -2.46
CA ILE A 255 -15.28 13.75 -2.74
C ILE A 255 -16.13 14.93 -2.27
N VAL A 256 -16.86 15.53 -3.19
CA VAL A 256 -17.84 16.58 -2.84
C VAL A 256 -19.18 15.91 -2.55
N ASN A 257 -19.63 15.99 -1.32
CA ASN A 257 -20.84 15.33 -0.86
C ASN A 257 -21.55 16.13 0.26
N GLY A 258 -22.50 15.49 0.93
CA GLY A 258 -23.27 16.13 1.99
C GLY A 258 -22.45 16.63 3.19
N ALA A 259 -21.26 16.07 3.44
CA ALA A 259 -20.39 16.56 4.51
C ALA A 259 -19.81 17.94 4.15
N ASP A 260 -19.36 18.11 2.89
CA ASP A 260 -18.85 19.41 2.40
C ASP A 260 -19.95 20.46 2.36
N LEU A 261 -21.16 20.05 1.95
CA LEU A 261 -22.36 20.92 2.01
C LEU A 261 -22.63 21.36 3.45
N GLY A 262 -22.51 20.46 4.41
CA GLY A 262 -22.66 20.79 5.84
C GLY A 262 -21.65 21.81 6.33
N ILE A 263 -20.40 21.70 5.92
CA ILE A 263 -19.32 22.67 6.24
C ILE A 263 -19.63 24.03 5.62
N LEU A 264 -20.00 24.07 4.33
CA LEU A 264 -20.35 25.30 3.63
C LEU A 264 -21.53 26.01 4.29
N LEU A 265 -22.61 25.29 4.57
CA LEU A 265 -23.82 25.85 5.20
C LEU A 265 -23.55 26.35 6.63
N ASN A 266 -22.64 25.71 7.35
CA ASN A 266 -22.25 26.14 8.69
C ASN A 266 -21.37 27.39 8.70
N ALA A 267 -20.67 27.69 7.60
CA ALA A 267 -19.82 28.85 7.40
C ALA A 267 -20.53 30.02 6.69
N TRP A 268 -21.85 29.92 6.44
CA TRP A 268 -22.60 30.88 5.63
C TRP A 268 -22.53 32.32 6.17
N GLY A 269 -22.16 33.26 5.32
CA GLY A 269 -22.06 34.66 5.65
C GLY A 269 -20.70 35.28 5.33
N SER A 270 -20.45 36.48 5.85
CA SER A 270 -19.17 37.19 5.63
C SER A 270 -18.03 36.51 6.36
N CYS A 271 -16.89 36.38 5.69
CA CYS A 271 -15.66 35.90 6.31
C CYS A 271 -15.16 36.91 7.39
N PRO A 272 -14.51 36.44 8.45
CA PRO A 272 -13.94 37.29 9.46
C PRO A 272 -12.96 38.30 8.84
N ALA A 273 -13.03 39.55 9.24
CA ALA A 273 -12.17 40.62 8.72
C ALA A 273 -10.67 40.29 8.90
N GLY A 274 -9.92 40.32 7.81
CA GLY A 274 -8.48 40.03 7.80
C GLY A 274 -8.10 38.58 7.54
N THR A 275 -9.05 37.68 7.27
CA THR A 275 -8.77 36.31 6.80
C THR A 275 -8.88 36.27 5.27
N THR A 276 -7.82 35.85 4.60
CA THR A 276 -7.87 35.43 3.20
C THR A 276 -8.29 33.96 3.18
N GLY A 277 -9.44 33.65 2.54
CA GLY A 277 -9.97 32.29 2.41
C GLY A 277 -10.53 31.72 3.70
N CYS A 278 -11.79 32.01 4.03
CA CYS A 278 -12.47 31.31 5.10
C CYS A 278 -13.05 29.98 4.58
N THR A 279 -13.20 29.00 5.49
CA THR A 279 -13.75 27.69 5.14
C THR A 279 -15.15 27.86 4.52
N GLY A 280 -15.34 27.37 3.30
CA GLY A 280 -16.59 27.47 2.57
C GLY A 280 -16.66 28.60 1.54
N ASP A 281 -15.75 29.58 1.58
CA ASP A 281 -15.55 30.60 0.54
C ASP A 281 -14.73 29.97 -0.58
N ILE A 282 -15.40 29.34 -1.55
CA ILE A 282 -14.77 28.54 -2.60
C ILE A 282 -14.24 29.42 -3.73
N ASN A 283 -14.85 30.59 -3.90
CA ASN A 283 -14.50 31.53 -4.95
C ASN A 283 -13.59 32.69 -4.46
N ASP A 284 -13.23 32.70 -3.16
CA ASP A 284 -12.36 33.69 -2.50
C ASP A 284 -12.88 35.13 -2.60
N ASP A 285 -14.21 35.35 -2.61
CA ASP A 285 -14.82 36.67 -2.68
C ASP A 285 -15.06 37.32 -1.30
N GLY A 286 -14.74 36.60 -0.22
CA GLY A 286 -14.85 37.04 1.17
C GLY A 286 -16.22 36.81 1.79
N VAL A 287 -17.11 36.08 1.11
CA VAL A 287 -18.47 35.79 1.58
C VAL A 287 -18.91 34.39 1.19
N VAL A 288 -19.20 33.54 2.14
CA VAL A 288 -19.82 32.22 1.86
C VAL A 288 -21.31 32.41 1.54
N ASN A 289 -21.68 32.17 0.29
CA ASN A 289 -23.03 32.45 -0.20
C ASN A 289 -23.50 31.47 -1.30
N GLY A 290 -24.53 31.84 -2.05
CA GLY A 290 -25.10 31.00 -3.12
C GLY A 290 -24.16 30.73 -4.29
N ALA A 291 -23.12 31.55 -4.52
CA ALA A 291 -22.13 31.32 -5.56
C ALA A 291 -21.22 30.14 -5.18
N ASP A 292 -20.79 30.07 -3.91
CA ASP A 292 -20.01 28.95 -3.37
C ASP A 292 -20.83 27.67 -3.37
N LEU A 293 -22.09 27.76 -2.98
CA LEU A 293 -23.02 26.64 -3.03
C LEU A 293 -23.18 26.13 -4.48
N GLY A 294 -23.30 27.02 -5.45
CA GLY A 294 -23.36 26.66 -6.86
C GLY A 294 -22.11 25.93 -7.33
N THR A 295 -20.93 26.42 -6.92
CA THR A 295 -19.62 25.83 -7.22
C THR A 295 -19.50 24.43 -6.58
N LEU A 296 -19.89 24.30 -5.30
CA LEU A 296 -19.89 23.01 -4.60
C LEU A 296 -20.82 22.00 -5.26
N LEU A 297 -22.05 22.38 -5.58
CA LEU A 297 -23.03 21.49 -6.22
C LEU A 297 -22.61 21.11 -7.65
N GLY A 298 -21.94 22.00 -8.37
CA GLY A 298 -21.36 21.74 -9.70
C GLY A 298 -20.23 20.73 -9.69
N ALA A 299 -19.55 20.55 -8.55
CA ALA A 299 -18.45 19.62 -8.33
C ALA A 299 -18.91 18.32 -7.62
N TRP A 300 -20.21 18.09 -7.46
CA TRP A 300 -20.73 16.96 -6.68
C TRP A 300 -20.24 15.61 -7.19
N GLY A 301 -19.68 14.80 -6.30
CA GLY A 301 -19.06 13.50 -6.60
C GLY A 301 -17.54 13.52 -6.44
N THR A 302 -16.84 12.69 -7.19
CA THR A 302 -15.38 12.68 -7.18
C THR A 302 -14.83 13.89 -7.92
N CYS A 303 -13.86 14.55 -7.32
CA CYS A 303 -13.15 15.65 -7.97
C CYS A 303 -12.43 15.17 -9.24
N PRO A 304 -12.51 15.89 -10.36
CA PRO A 304 -11.74 15.52 -11.55
C PRO A 304 -10.24 15.67 -11.27
N ASN A 305 -9.47 14.66 -11.69
CA ASN A 305 -8.01 14.66 -11.67
C ASN A 305 -7.42 15.70 -12.63
#